data_af5f947e318d98d7183fdc820c89fdf1
#
_entry.id   af5f947e318d98d7183fdc820c89fdf1
#
_cell.length_a   1.000
_cell.length_b   1.000
_cell.length_c   1.000
_cell.angle_alpha   90.00
_cell.angle_beta   90.00
_cell.angle_gamma   90.00
#
_symmetry.space_group_name_H-M   'P 1'
#
loop_
_entity.id
_entity.type
_entity.pdbx_description
1 polymer ?
#
loop_
_entity_poly.entity_id
_entity_poly.type
_entity_poly.pdbx_seq_one_letter_code
_entity_poly.pdbx_strand_id
1 'polypeptide(L)'
;EYIHASPVCTEFSKALTSRPRDLAAGDMIVDRTLEILTYLRPRWWTIENPATGYMKMRPNMRHLRVFMKRCCYCMYSDDEGTHAYRKATCIWTNIPWTPRPMCTKAAPCRWRDESGHAKVAQKGPSASGAGRGSKNTRNALYSIPPALVQEWLAAIPD
;
A
#
# COMPACT_ATOMS: atom_id res chain seq x y z
N GLU A 1 -5.58 3.70 -21.99
CA GLU A 1 -4.40 4.20 -21.25
C GLU A 1 -4.59 4.01 -19.73
N TYR A 2 -3.54 3.57 -19.04
CA TYR A 2 -3.52 3.33 -17.61
C TYR A 2 -2.31 4.00 -16.95
N ILE A 3 -2.50 4.64 -15.81
CA ILE A 3 -1.42 5.22 -15.01
C ILE A 3 -1.47 4.67 -13.59
N HIS A 4 -0.32 4.24 -13.09
CA HIS A 4 -0.11 3.91 -11.68
C HIS A 4 0.84 4.92 -11.03
N ALA A 5 0.50 5.37 -9.81
CA ALA A 5 1.35 6.23 -8.99
C ALA A 5 1.47 5.69 -7.57
N SER A 6 2.69 5.70 -7.03
CA SER A 6 3.00 5.44 -5.62
C SER A 6 3.79 6.61 -5.04
N PRO A 7 3.14 7.72 -4.68
CA PRO A 7 3.81 8.89 -4.12
C PRO A 7 4.58 8.52 -2.85
N VAL A 8 5.75 9.14 -2.67
CA VAL A 8 6.61 8.87 -1.51
C VAL A 8 5.84 9.10 -0.21
N CYS A 9 5.79 8.07 0.64
CA CYS A 9 5.00 8.07 1.88
C CYS A 9 5.77 8.53 3.12
N THR A 10 7.03 8.92 3.01
CA THR A 10 7.92 9.19 4.16
C THR A 10 7.30 10.20 5.12
N GLU A 11 6.85 11.35 4.61
CA GLU A 11 6.28 12.42 5.44
C GLU A 11 4.91 12.04 6.04
N PHE A 12 4.23 11.07 5.46
CA PHE A 12 2.95 10.55 5.96
C PHE A 12 3.12 9.34 6.87
N SER A 13 4.32 8.77 6.97
CA SER A 13 4.55 7.53 7.70
C SER A 13 4.49 7.72 9.21
N LYS A 14 3.72 6.88 9.90
CA LYS A 14 3.74 6.83 11.38
C LYS A 14 5.06 6.29 11.93
N ALA A 15 5.84 5.58 11.11
CA ALA A 15 7.15 5.08 11.49
C ALA A 15 8.25 6.14 11.46
N LEU A 16 7.99 7.33 10.91
CA LEU A 16 8.92 8.46 10.97
C LEU A 16 8.91 9.04 12.38
N THR A 17 9.91 8.71 13.19
CA THR A 17 10.08 9.15 14.58
C THR A 17 11.40 9.87 14.82
N SER A 18 12.31 9.85 13.85
CA SER A 18 13.66 10.43 13.97
C SER A 18 13.70 11.96 13.79
N ARG A 19 12.65 12.55 13.22
CA ARG A 19 12.49 14.00 13.03
C ARG A 19 11.02 14.38 12.92
N PRO A 20 10.67 15.66 13.04
CA PRO A 20 9.33 16.17 12.70
C PRO A 20 8.97 15.86 11.24
N ARG A 21 7.68 15.65 10.98
CA ARG A 21 7.15 15.45 9.64
C ARG A 21 7.00 16.78 8.91
N ASP A 22 7.41 16.81 7.67
CA ASP A 22 7.09 17.90 6.77
C ASP A 22 5.88 17.50 5.91
N LEU A 23 4.69 17.71 6.46
CA LEU A 23 3.45 17.37 5.76
C LEU A 23 3.23 18.24 4.52
N ALA A 24 3.76 19.47 4.50
CA ALA A 24 3.67 20.35 3.34
C ALA A 24 4.50 19.79 2.17
N ALA A 25 5.73 19.36 2.43
CA ALA A 25 6.55 18.69 1.40
C ALA A 25 5.88 17.38 0.90
N GLY A 26 5.25 16.63 1.80
CA GLY A 26 4.47 15.46 1.41
C GLY A 26 3.29 15.81 0.50
N ASP A 27 2.53 16.84 0.85
CA ASP A 27 1.39 17.31 0.07
C ASP A 27 1.79 17.79 -1.33
N MET A 28 2.92 18.50 -1.46
CA MET A 28 3.44 18.93 -2.78
C MET A 28 3.64 17.74 -3.74
N ILE A 29 4.13 16.60 -3.25
CA ILE A 29 4.31 15.38 -4.07
C ILE A 29 2.95 14.83 -4.50
N VAL A 30 1.98 14.81 -3.58
CA VAL A 30 0.62 14.37 -3.88
C VAL A 30 -0.04 15.31 -4.89
N ASP A 31 0.05 16.62 -4.68
CA ASP A 31 -0.51 17.63 -5.59
C ASP A 31 0.06 17.46 -7.00
N ARG A 32 1.39 17.27 -7.10
CA ARG A 32 2.03 17.00 -8.40
C ARG A 32 1.53 15.72 -9.05
N THR A 33 1.30 14.66 -8.26
CA THR A 33 0.71 13.43 -8.77
C THR A 33 -0.69 13.66 -9.32
N LEU A 34 -1.53 14.41 -8.61
CA LEU A 34 -2.88 14.76 -9.04
C LEU A 34 -2.90 15.66 -10.28
N GLU A 35 -1.99 16.62 -10.36
CA GLU A 35 -1.80 17.45 -11.56
C GLU A 35 -1.47 16.61 -12.80
N ILE A 36 -0.54 15.66 -12.68
CA ILE A 36 -0.16 14.75 -13.77
C ILE A 36 -1.36 13.92 -14.22
N LEU A 37 -2.13 13.34 -13.29
CA LEU A 37 -3.33 12.59 -13.62
C LEU A 37 -4.40 13.46 -14.27
N THR A 38 -4.56 14.70 -13.82
CA THR A 38 -5.49 15.67 -14.39
C THR A 38 -5.08 16.08 -15.79
N TYR A 39 -3.78 16.29 -16.03
CA TYR A 39 -3.23 16.68 -17.33
C TYR A 39 -3.34 15.56 -18.36
N LEU A 40 -2.90 14.34 -17.98
CA LEU A 40 -2.87 13.19 -18.89
C LEU A 40 -4.25 12.55 -19.12
N ARG A 41 -5.19 12.76 -18.21
CA ARG A 41 -6.57 12.23 -18.27
C ARG A 41 -6.63 10.75 -18.65
N PRO A 42 -5.90 9.86 -17.95
CA PRO A 42 -5.92 8.45 -18.28
C PRO A 42 -7.34 7.87 -18.15
N ARG A 43 -7.71 6.93 -19.00
CA ARG A 43 -8.99 6.21 -18.87
C ARG A 43 -9.07 5.48 -17.52
N TRP A 44 -7.93 4.88 -17.09
CA TRP A 44 -7.82 4.14 -15.84
C TRP A 44 -6.59 4.59 -15.03
N TRP A 45 -6.75 4.64 -13.73
CA TRP A 45 -5.66 5.05 -12.87
C TRP A 45 -5.71 4.37 -11.49
N THR A 46 -4.55 4.25 -10.87
CA THR A 46 -4.41 3.83 -9.47
C THR A 46 -3.38 4.72 -8.75
N ILE A 47 -3.66 5.07 -7.49
CA ILE A 47 -2.70 5.67 -6.57
C ILE A 47 -2.56 4.73 -5.36
N GLU A 48 -1.34 4.36 -4.99
CA GLU A 48 -1.05 3.48 -3.86
C GLU A 48 -0.39 4.25 -2.72
N ASN A 49 -0.79 3.95 -1.47
CA ASN A 49 -0.06 4.40 -0.29
C ASN A 49 -0.41 3.55 0.94
N PRO A 50 0.52 3.37 1.91
CA PRO A 50 0.24 2.61 3.12
C PRO A 50 -0.97 3.14 3.90
N ALA A 51 -1.91 2.25 4.23
CA ALA A 51 -3.14 2.62 4.94
C ALA A 51 -2.89 3.12 6.37
N THR A 52 -1.74 2.83 6.96
CA THR A 52 -1.33 3.31 8.27
C THR A 52 -0.84 4.76 8.25
N GLY A 53 -0.50 5.30 7.06
CA GLY A 53 -0.03 6.67 6.88
C GLY A 53 -1.15 7.72 6.93
N TYR A 54 -0.71 8.99 6.93
CA TYR A 54 -1.61 10.15 6.99
C TYR A 54 -2.13 10.62 5.63
N MET A 55 -1.57 10.17 4.49
CA MET A 55 -1.96 10.64 3.15
C MET A 55 -3.48 10.61 2.92
N LYS A 56 -4.16 9.54 3.31
CA LYS A 56 -5.62 9.40 3.15
C LYS A 56 -6.45 10.45 3.92
N MET A 57 -5.81 11.16 4.86
CA MET A 57 -6.44 12.19 5.69
C MET A 57 -6.12 13.60 5.20
N ARG A 58 -5.24 13.73 4.20
CA ARG A 58 -4.83 15.05 3.70
C ARG A 58 -5.98 15.74 2.95
N PRO A 59 -6.04 17.09 3.02
CA PRO A 59 -7.09 17.86 2.34
C PRO A 59 -7.14 17.61 0.84
N ASN A 60 -5.99 17.52 0.17
CA ASN A 60 -5.87 17.28 -1.26
C ASN A 60 -6.37 15.89 -1.71
N MET A 61 -6.41 14.90 -0.81
CA MET A 61 -6.95 13.56 -1.08
C MET A 61 -8.45 13.42 -0.76
N ARG A 62 -9.09 14.46 -0.20
CA ARG A 62 -10.46 14.36 0.30
C ARG A 62 -11.48 14.04 -0.80
N HIS A 63 -11.33 14.63 -1.99
CA HIS A 63 -12.22 14.41 -3.13
C HIS A 63 -12.08 13.01 -3.73
N LEU A 64 -10.96 12.32 -3.49
CA LEU A 64 -10.72 10.94 -3.95
C LEU A 64 -11.21 9.87 -2.97
N ARG A 65 -11.82 10.22 -1.84
CA ARG A 65 -12.25 9.23 -0.83
C ARG A 65 -13.24 8.19 -1.38
N VAL A 66 -14.07 8.56 -2.31
CA VAL A 66 -15.05 7.67 -2.95
C VAL A 66 -14.37 6.57 -3.79
N PHE A 67 -13.16 6.81 -4.25
CA PHE A 67 -12.35 5.87 -5.02
C PHE A 67 -11.43 5.00 -4.17
N MET A 68 -11.39 5.24 -2.85
CA MET A 68 -10.45 4.57 -1.96
C MET A 68 -10.92 3.15 -1.61
N LYS A 69 -10.09 2.17 -1.93
CA LYS A 69 -10.24 0.77 -1.54
C LYS A 69 -9.09 0.37 -0.62
N ARG A 70 -9.30 -0.62 0.23
CA ARG A 70 -8.28 -1.11 1.17
C ARG A 70 -7.99 -2.58 0.92
N CYS A 71 -6.71 -2.91 0.89
CA CYS A 71 -6.25 -4.28 0.77
C CYS A 71 -5.11 -4.56 1.77
N CYS A 72 -4.71 -5.82 1.87
CA CYS A 72 -3.56 -6.22 2.68
C CYS A 72 -2.65 -7.11 1.84
N TYR A 73 -1.37 -6.80 1.74
CA TYR A 73 -0.41 -7.49 0.86
C TYR A 73 -0.31 -8.98 1.13
N CYS A 74 -0.43 -9.42 2.39
CA CYS A 74 -0.41 -10.83 2.74
C CYS A 74 -1.53 -11.66 2.10
N MET A 75 -2.63 -11.02 1.65
CA MET A 75 -3.71 -11.68 0.91
C MET A 75 -3.35 -11.94 -0.56
N TYR A 76 -2.27 -11.33 -1.06
CA TYR A 76 -1.77 -11.40 -2.43
C TYR A 76 -0.35 -11.96 -2.51
N SER A 77 0.14 -12.52 -1.40
CA SER A 77 1.46 -13.16 -1.38
C SER A 77 1.47 -14.42 -2.24
N ASP A 78 2.57 -14.64 -2.95
CA ASP A 78 2.86 -15.86 -3.67
C ASP A 78 3.05 -17.07 -2.72
N ASP A 79 3.26 -18.25 -3.29
CA ASP A 79 3.45 -19.48 -2.54
C ASP A 79 4.77 -19.52 -1.77
N GLU A 80 5.73 -18.71 -2.18
CA GLU A 80 7.04 -18.57 -1.54
C GLU A 80 7.00 -17.59 -0.35
N GLY A 81 5.89 -16.88 -0.16
CA GLY A 81 5.70 -15.94 0.93
C GLY A 81 6.47 -14.63 0.75
N THR A 82 6.69 -14.18 -0.49
CA THR A 82 7.42 -12.94 -0.77
C THR A 82 6.79 -11.73 -0.09
N HIS A 83 5.45 -11.65 -0.09
CA HIS A 83 4.69 -10.59 0.56
C HIS A 83 3.90 -11.08 1.79
N ALA A 84 4.35 -12.14 2.46
CA ALA A 84 3.70 -12.76 3.61
C ALA A 84 3.67 -11.90 4.88
N TYR A 85 3.74 -10.59 4.76
CA TYR A 85 3.69 -9.63 5.85
C TYR A 85 2.44 -8.75 5.78
N ARG A 86 1.95 -8.36 6.96
CA ARG A 86 0.80 -7.46 7.05
C ARG A 86 1.20 -6.05 6.63
N LYS A 87 0.87 -5.67 5.41
CA LYS A 87 0.95 -4.28 4.93
C LYS A 87 -0.44 -3.87 4.43
N ALA A 88 -1.21 -3.26 5.34
CA ALA A 88 -2.48 -2.65 4.95
C ALA A 88 -2.20 -1.44 4.05
N THR A 89 -2.86 -1.41 2.90
CA THR A 89 -2.61 -0.44 1.84
C THR A 89 -3.93 0.17 1.36
N CYS A 90 -3.92 1.47 1.08
CA CYS A 90 -4.99 2.16 0.37
C CYS A 90 -4.66 2.21 -1.12
N ILE A 91 -5.62 1.87 -1.94
CA ILE A 91 -5.59 2.03 -3.40
C ILE A 91 -6.76 2.94 -3.77
N TRP A 92 -6.45 4.12 -4.31
CA TRP A 92 -7.44 4.98 -4.94
C TRP A 92 -7.46 4.64 -6.42
N THR A 93 -8.63 4.33 -6.96
CA THR A 93 -8.74 3.90 -8.35
C THR A 93 -10.16 4.06 -8.89
N ASN A 94 -10.28 4.40 -10.17
CA ASN A 94 -11.53 4.36 -10.91
C ASN A 94 -11.80 2.99 -11.58
N ILE A 95 -10.87 2.03 -11.44
CA ILE A 95 -11.07 0.66 -11.95
C ILE A 95 -12.15 -0.03 -11.09
N PRO A 96 -13.13 -0.75 -11.69
CA PRO A 96 -14.18 -1.46 -10.96
C PRO A 96 -13.68 -2.74 -10.27
N TRP A 97 -12.47 -2.70 -9.73
CA TRP A 97 -11.84 -3.79 -9.00
C TRP A 97 -12.36 -3.88 -7.57
N THR A 98 -12.63 -5.09 -7.09
CA THR A 98 -12.97 -5.37 -5.68
C THR A 98 -11.80 -6.07 -5.01
N PRO A 99 -11.19 -5.49 -3.96
CA PRO A 99 -10.06 -6.12 -3.28
C PRO A 99 -10.47 -7.39 -2.53
N ARG A 100 -9.54 -8.32 -2.37
CA ARG A 100 -9.69 -9.45 -1.45
C ARG A 100 -9.98 -8.95 -0.04
N PRO A 101 -10.71 -9.71 0.79
CA PRO A 101 -11.00 -9.33 2.19
C PRO A 101 -9.72 -8.97 2.95
N MET A 102 -9.83 -8.02 3.88
CA MET A 102 -8.71 -7.66 4.76
C MET A 102 -8.32 -8.83 5.66
N CYS A 103 -7.02 -9.09 5.78
CA CYS A 103 -6.54 -10.08 6.76
C CYS A 103 -6.80 -9.60 8.20
N THR A 104 -7.61 -10.34 8.93
CA THR A 104 -7.99 -10.09 10.32
C THR A 104 -7.78 -11.35 11.17
N LYS A 105 -8.06 -11.29 12.48
CA LYS A 105 -8.08 -12.50 13.33
C LYS A 105 -9.23 -13.44 12.93
N ALA A 106 -10.39 -12.87 12.57
CA ALA A 106 -11.58 -13.64 12.20
C ALA A 106 -11.50 -14.20 10.77
N ALA A 107 -10.74 -13.55 9.88
CA ALA A 107 -10.52 -13.96 8.49
C ALA A 107 -9.01 -13.89 8.20
N PRO A 108 -8.20 -14.83 8.71
CA PRO A 108 -6.76 -14.80 8.55
C PRO A 108 -6.34 -15.19 7.13
N CYS A 109 -5.24 -14.62 6.64
CA CYS A 109 -4.57 -15.16 5.48
C CYS A 109 -3.78 -16.44 5.87
N ARG A 110 -3.37 -17.23 4.89
CA ARG A 110 -2.55 -18.44 5.11
C ARG A 110 -1.21 -18.21 5.81
N TRP A 111 -0.74 -16.96 5.86
CA TRP A 111 0.54 -16.56 6.46
C TRP A 111 0.40 -16.05 7.90
N ARG A 112 -0.81 -16.12 8.44
CA ARG A 112 -1.09 -15.70 9.80
C ARG A 112 -1.38 -16.92 10.66
N ASP A 113 -0.63 -17.07 11.75
CA ASP A 113 -0.90 -18.01 12.84
C ASP A 113 -1.58 -17.32 14.04
N GLU A 114 -1.72 -18.02 15.14
CA GLU A 114 -2.32 -17.52 16.39
C GLU A 114 -1.56 -16.30 16.95
N SER A 115 -0.24 -16.26 16.79
CA SER A 115 0.64 -15.17 17.23
C SER A 115 0.66 -13.97 16.28
N GLY A 116 0.15 -14.12 15.07
CA GLY A 116 0.12 -13.09 14.03
C GLY A 116 0.92 -13.46 12.80
N HIS A 117 1.42 -12.46 12.07
CA HIS A 117 2.29 -12.69 10.92
C HIS A 117 3.74 -12.81 11.38
N ALA A 118 4.44 -13.84 10.93
CA ALA A 118 5.87 -14.02 11.20
C ALA A 118 6.73 -12.87 10.62
N LYS A 119 6.28 -12.29 9.50
CA LYS A 119 6.91 -11.12 8.86
C LYS A 119 6.06 -9.87 9.09
N VAL A 120 6.69 -8.74 9.43
CA VAL A 120 6.02 -7.44 9.59
C VAL A 120 6.71 -6.37 8.77
N ALA A 121 5.94 -5.61 8.00
CA ALA A 121 6.45 -4.56 7.11
C ALA A 121 7.15 -3.40 7.84
N GLN A 122 6.86 -3.20 9.12
CA GLN A 122 7.31 -2.04 9.90
C GLN A 122 8.52 -2.32 10.81
N LYS A 123 8.90 -3.55 11.01
CA LYS A 123 10.11 -3.91 11.75
C LYS A 123 11.28 -3.95 10.77
N GLY A 124 12.07 -2.89 10.80
CA GLY A 124 13.36 -2.87 10.08
C GLY A 124 14.31 -3.99 10.56
N PRO A 125 15.43 -4.19 9.88
CA PRO A 125 16.39 -5.28 10.16
C PRO A 125 17.04 -5.22 11.55
N SER A 126 16.80 -4.19 12.34
CA SER A 126 17.38 -3.99 13.67
C SER A 126 16.43 -4.24 14.83
N ALA A 127 15.23 -4.71 14.63
CA ALA A 127 14.41 -5.17 15.74
C ALA A 127 15.03 -6.49 16.25
N SER A 128 15.90 -6.37 17.25
CA SER A 128 16.43 -7.46 18.07
C SER A 128 15.26 -8.25 18.67
N GLY A 129 14.92 -9.29 18.04
CA GLY A 129 13.96 -10.27 18.49
C GLY A 129 14.15 -11.44 17.57
N ALA A 130 14.51 -12.59 18.10
CA ALA A 130 14.64 -13.86 17.40
C ALA A 130 13.36 -14.19 16.65
N GLY A 131 13.09 -13.45 15.59
CA GLY A 131 11.97 -13.58 14.67
C GLY A 131 12.47 -14.28 13.43
N ARG A 132 12.11 -15.51 13.32
CA ARG A 132 12.17 -16.32 12.12
C ARG A 132 12.05 -15.47 10.86
N GLY A 133 13.07 -15.49 10.04
CA GLY A 133 12.83 -15.27 8.65
C GLY A 133 13.50 -14.11 8.02
N SER A 134 14.00 -14.45 6.93
CA SER A 134 14.33 -13.69 5.73
C SER A 134 14.35 -12.18 5.89
N LYS A 135 15.53 -11.64 5.75
CA LYS A 135 15.80 -10.20 5.60
C LYS A 135 14.99 -9.68 4.41
N ASN A 136 13.80 -9.16 4.67
CA ASN A 136 13.13 -8.35 3.67
C ASN A 136 14.02 -7.13 3.42
N THR A 137 14.62 -7.08 2.26
CA THR A 137 15.32 -5.88 1.81
C THR A 137 14.33 -4.72 1.76
N ARG A 138 14.80 -3.47 1.88
CA ARG A 138 13.93 -2.30 1.70
C ARG A 138 13.14 -2.39 0.40
N ASN A 139 13.76 -2.85 -0.67
CA ASN A 139 13.12 -3.00 -1.97
C ASN A 139 11.94 -3.98 -1.94
N ALA A 140 12.06 -5.11 -1.21
CA ALA A 140 10.96 -6.05 -1.05
C ALA A 140 9.77 -5.44 -0.29
N LEU A 141 10.02 -4.54 0.68
CA LEU A 141 8.94 -3.84 1.41
C LEU A 141 8.23 -2.77 0.57
N TYR A 142 8.89 -2.24 -0.45
CA TYR A 142 8.30 -1.25 -1.37
C TYR A 142 7.61 -1.88 -2.57
N SER A 143 7.93 -3.12 -2.93
CA SER A 143 7.28 -3.80 -4.04
C SER A 143 5.80 -4.05 -3.76
N ILE A 144 5.01 -3.99 -4.82
CA ILE A 144 3.59 -4.32 -4.81
C ILE A 144 3.46 -5.79 -5.21
N PRO A 145 2.63 -6.60 -4.53
CA PRO A 145 2.44 -8.00 -4.92
C PRO A 145 1.98 -8.11 -6.38
N PRO A 146 2.64 -8.93 -7.21
CA PRO A 146 2.23 -9.12 -8.61
C PRO A 146 0.78 -9.54 -8.76
N ALA A 147 0.29 -10.45 -7.92
CA ALA A 147 -1.11 -10.90 -7.94
C ALA A 147 -2.11 -9.74 -7.69
N LEU A 148 -1.75 -8.77 -6.85
CA LEU A 148 -2.57 -7.58 -6.63
C LEU A 148 -2.66 -6.72 -7.90
N VAL A 149 -1.53 -6.52 -8.57
CA VAL A 149 -1.48 -5.77 -9.83
C VAL A 149 -2.28 -6.49 -10.93
N GLN A 150 -2.10 -7.79 -11.06
CA GLN A 150 -2.83 -8.61 -12.03
C GLN A 150 -4.34 -8.54 -11.83
N GLU A 151 -4.82 -8.61 -10.59
CA GLU A 151 -6.26 -8.54 -10.30
C GLU A 151 -6.87 -7.18 -10.67
N TRP A 152 -6.23 -6.06 -10.34
CA TRP A 152 -6.81 -4.78 -10.71
C TRP A 152 -6.72 -4.51 -12.22
N LEU A 153 -5.65 -4.99 -12.89
CA LEU A 153 -5.55 -4.88 -14.35
C LEU A 153 -6.59 -5.75 -15.06
N ALA A 154 -6.83 -6.98 -14.57
CA ALA A 154 -7.86 -7.86 -15.10
C ALA A 154 -9.29 -7.34 -14.90
N ALA A 155 -9.49 -6.40 -13.96
CA ALA A 155 -10.79 -5.76 -13.74
C ALA A 155 -11.02 -4.53 -14.63
N ILE A 156 -10.07 -4.17 -15.49
CA ILE A 156 -10.24 -3.11 -16.48
C ILE A 156 -11.17 -3.62 -17.57
N PRO A 157 -12.33 -2.98 -17.79
CA PRO A 157 -13.21 -3.32 -18.92
C PRO A 157 -12.54 -3.03 -20.27
N ASP A 158 -12.92 -3.78 -21.27
CA ASP A 158 -12.50 -3.63 -22.67
C ASP A 158 -12.84 -2.25 -23.27
#